data_fc593bc072130605fc479e1c198393f0
#
_entry.id   fc593bc072130605fc479e1c198393f0
#
_cell.length_a   1.000
_cell.length_b   1.000
_cell.length_c   1.000
_cell.angle_alpha   90.00
_cell.angle_beta   90.00
_cell.angle_gamma   90.00
#
_symmetry.space_group_name_H-M   'P 1'
#
loop_
_entity.id
_entity.type
_entity.pdbx_description
1 polymer ?
#
loop_
_entity_poly.entity_id
_entity_poly.type
_entity_poly.pdbx_seq_one_letter_code
_entity_poly.pdbx_strand_id
1 'polypeptide(L)'
;MNITEISINRPSLIIVLFSVLILAGFLGYKNLSYELMPDFNQPVVVIKTGYPGADPTEVETSVSRKLEDALSNLEGVDFIVTKSLPNASVLIVNLKYGTDLDQTMQDAQRYIDNIRRDLPEDILSPVMSKVSPNDLPIMQISATSKLSSTEFYQKMKDDFLPQIQQLKGV
;
A
#
# COMPACT_ATOMS: atom_id res chain seq x y z
N MET A 1 -27.39 -28.14 -39.56
CA MET A 1 -28.50 -27.51 -38.83
C MET A 1 -28.02 -26.11 -38.50
N ASN A 2 -28.56 -25.09 -39.18
CA ASN A 2 -28.09 -23.72 -39.05
C ASN A 2 -28.85 -23.05 -37.88
N ILE A 3 -28.15 -22.25 -37.08
CA ILE A 3 -28.71 -21.52 -35.92
C ILE A 3 -29.93 -20.69 -36.35
N THR A 4 -29.90 -20.13 -37.57
CA THR A 4 -30.97 -19.36 -38.15
C THR A 4 -32.27 -20.18 -38.36
N GLU A 5 -32.15 -21.44 -38.82
CA GLU A 5 -33.29 -22.35 -39.02
C GLU A 5 -33.94 -22.71 -37.68
N ILE A 6 -33.17 -22.94 -36.63
CA ILE A 6 -33.68 -23.23 -35.29
C ILE A 6 -34.43 -22.02 -34.72
N SER A 7 -33.91 -20.80 -34.95
CA SER A 7 -34.49 -19.53 -34.51
C SER A 7 -35.88 -19.30 -35.12
N ILE A 8 -36.03 -19.58 -36.43
CA ILE A 8 -37.29 -19.34 -37.13
C ILE A 8 -38.33 -20.42 -36.76
N ASN A 9 -37.89 -21.67 -36.63
CA ASN A 9 -38.80 -22.79 -36.41
C ASN A 9 -39.21 -22.98 -34.94
N ARG A 10 -38.50 -22.40 -33.98
CA ARG A 10 -38.78 -22.50 -32.53
C ARG A 10 -38.65 -21.19 -31.80
N PRO A 11 -39.55 -20.21 -32.01
CA PRO A 11 -39.45 -18.89 -31.39
C PRO A 11 -39.52 -18.94 -29.86
N SER A 12 -40.25 -19.89 -29.29
CA SER A 12 -40.30 -20.06 -27.81
C SER A 12 -38.95 -20.39 -27.18
N LEU A 13 -38.11 -21.17 -27.86
CA LEU A 13 -36.77 -21.51 -27.37
C LEU A 13 -35.88 -20.24 -27.32
N ILE A 14 -36.02 -19.38 -28.32
CA ILE A 14 -35.27 -18.13 -28.36
C ILE A 14 -35.69 -17.17 -27.25
N ILE A 15 -37.00 -17.05 -26.99
CA ILE A 15 -37.52 -16.21 -25.90
C ILE A 15 -36.99 -16.72 -24.55
N VAL A 16 -37.00 -18.02 -24.29
CA VAL A 16 -36.46 -18.58 -23.04
C VAL A 16 -34.96 -18.30 -22.93
N LEU A 17 -34.21 -18.51 -24.01
CA LEU A 17 -32.75 -18.24 -24.02
C LEU A 17 -32.44 -16.80 -23.66
N PHE A 18 -33.11 -15.83 -24.31
CA PHE A 18 -32.89 -14.42 -24.01
C PHE A 18 -33.34 -14.02 -22.60
N SER A 19 -34.45 -14.61 -22.11
CA SER A 19 -34.90 -14.39 -20.74
C SER A 19 -33.85 -14.85 -19.70
N VAL A 20 -33.22 -16.00 -19.93
CA VAL A 20 -32.14 -16.51 -19.06
C VAL A 20 -30.91 -15.59 -19.12
N LEU A 21 -30.55 -15.13 -20.32
CA LEU A 21 -29.42 -14.21 -20.49
C LEU A 21 -29.65 -12.85 -19.80
N ILE A 22 -30.87 -12.31 -19.89
CA ILE A 22 -31.25 -11.06 -19.21
C ILE A 22 -31.20 -11.25 -17.69
N LEU A 23 -31.74 -12.36 -17.17
CA LEU A 23 -31.67 -12.66 -15.74
C LEU A 23 -30.24 -12.84 -15.26
N ALA A 24 -29.42 -13.58 -16.00
CA ALA A 24 -28.01 -13.76 -15.68
C ALA A 24 -27.24 -12.41 -15.70
N GLY A 25 -27.52 -11.57 -16.70
CA GLY A 25 -26.96 -10.23 -16.77
C GLY A 25 -27.35 -9.32 -15.61
N PHE A 26 -28.62 -9.37 -15.21
CA PHE A 26 -29.12 -8.61 -14.05
C PHE A 26 -28.51 -9.07 -12.72
N LEU A 27 -28.38 -10.39 -12.52
CA LEU A 27 -27.72 -10.94 -11.34
C LEU A 27 -26.22 -10.62 -11.32
N GLY A 28 -25.56 -10.72 -12.48
CA GLY A 28 -24.16 -10.32 -12.63
C GLY A 28 -23.95 -8.85 -12.31
N TYR A 29 -24.81 -7.96 -12.81
CA TYR A 29 -24.74 -6.54 -12.53
C TYR A 29 -24.87 -6.20 -11.03
N LYS A 30 -25.78 -6.87 -10.33
CA LYS A 30 -25.96 -6.67 -8.87
C LYS A 30 -24.75 -7.12 -8.05
N ASN A 31 -23.99 -8.07 -8.54
CA ASN A 31 -22.80 -8.60 -7.85
C ASN A 31 -21.50 -7.92 -8.28
N LEU A 32 -21.54 -6.91 -9.15
CA LEU A 32 -20.37 -6.11 -9.47
C LEU A 32 -19.99 -5.28 -8.25
N SER A 33 -18.76 -5.48 -7.79
CA SER A 33 -18.12 -4.60 -6.80
C SER A 33 -17.73 -3.30 -7.48
N TYR A 34 -18.09 -2.18 -6.87
CA TYR A 34 -17.62 -0.87 -7.31
C TYR A 34 -16.28 -0.59 -6.63
N GLU A 35 -15.20 -0.60 -7.37
CA GLU A 35 -13.90 -0.15 -6.90
C GLU A 35 -13.66 1.28 -7.37
N LEU A 36 -13.43 2.20 -6.44
CA LEU A 36 -13.16 3.62 -6.73
C LEU A 36 -11.79 3.82 -7.40
N MET A 37 -10.86 2.90 -7.17
CA MET A 37 -9.53 2.89 -7.80
C MET A 37 -9.25 1.49 -8.32
N PRO A 38 -8.76 1.35 -9.56
CA PRO A 38 -8.19 0.09 -10.00
C PRO A 38 -7.05 -0.30 -9.06
N ASP A 39 -6.88 -1.59 -8.80
CA ASP A 39 -5.78 -2.12 -8.00
C ASP A 39 -4.43 -1.79 -8.66
N PHE A 40 -3.88 -0.62 -8.35
CA PHE A 40 -2.50 -0.28 -8.65
C PHE A 40 -1.59 -0.94 -7.62
N ASN A 41 -1.52 -2.26 -7.67
CA ASN A 41 -0.70 -3.06 -6.74
C ASN A 41 0.77 -3.05 -7.16
N GLN A 42 1.34 -1.87 -7.45
CA GLN A 42 2.78 -1.76 -7.54
C GLN A 42 3.34 -1.88 -6.12
N PRO A 43 4.12 -2.93 -5.84
CA PRO A 43 4.66 -3.12 -4.51
C PRO A 43 5.69 -2.02 -4.20
N VAL A 44 5.57 -1.42 -3.03
CA VAL A 44 6.45 -0.34 -2.56
C VAL A 44 6.98 -0.67 -1.18
N VAL A 45 8.30 -0.55 -1.02
CA VAL A 45 8.98 -0.65 0.28
C VAL A 45 9.49 0.72 0.67
N VAL A 46 9.18 1.16 1.87
CA VAL A 46 9.70 2.40 2.46
C VAL A 46 10.71 2.05 3.53
N ILE A 47 11.91 2.64 3.40
CA ILE A 47 13.02 2.48 4.35
C ILE A 47 13.28 3.82 5.01
N LYS A 48 13.16 3.87 6.33
CA LYS A 48 13.41 5.07 7.13
C LYS A 48 14.61 4.85 8.02
N THR A 49 15.56 5.78 7.98
CA THR A 49 16.78 5.77 8.80
C THR A 49 16.91 7.10 9.51
N GLY A 50 16.91 7.07 10.85
CA GLY A 50 17.14 8.27 11.64
C GLY A 50 18.64 8.57 11.74
N TYR A 51 19.02 9.84 11.60
CA TYR A 51 20.36 10.32 11.84
C TYR A 51 20.29 11.60 12.67
N PRO A 52 20.20 11.49 14.02
CA PRO A 52 20.02 12.64 14.90
C PRO A 52 21.15 13.66 14.79
N GLY A 53 20.80 14.93 14.68
CA GLY A 53 21.75 16.05 14.61
C GLY A 53 22.29 16.36 13.22
N ALA A 54 22.07 15.50 12.23
CA ALA A 54 22.56 15.70 10.88
C ALA A 54 21.67 16.65 10.05
N ASP A 55 22.30 17.48 9.23
CA ASP A 55 21.59 18.27 8.22
C ASP A 55 21.26 17.44 6.97
N PRO A 56 20.38 17.91 6.07
CA PRO A 56 19.98 17.15 4.89
C PRO A 56 21.12 16.76 3.95
N THR A 57 22.16 17.58 3.84
CA THR A 57 23.31 17.31 2.97
C THR A 57 24.18 16.20 3.55
N GLU A 58 24.37 16.23 4.86
CA GLU A 58 25.07 15.17 5.57
C GLU A 58 24.29 13.85 5.54
N VAL A 59 22.97 13.90 5.77
CA VAL A 59 22.09 12.72 5.61
C VAL A 59 22.18 12.15 4.20
N GLU A 60 22.19 13.00 3.18
CA GLU A 60 22.30 12.57 1.78
C GLU A 60 23.61 11.83 1.52
N THR A 61 24.74 12.44 1.88
CA THR A 61 26.06 11.92 1.51
C THR A 61 26.47 10.72 2.37
N SER A 62 26.14 10.73 3.65
CA SER A 62 26.59 9.72 4.61
C SER A 62 25.66 8.53 4.76
N VAL A 63 24.37 8.70 4.44
CA VAL A 63 23.34 7.66 4.64
C VAL A 63 22.57 7.36 3.35
N SER A 64 21.92 8.38 2.76
CA SER A 64 20.96 8.14 1.69
C SER A 64 21.58 7.53 0.46
N ARG A 65 22.69 8.08 -0.05
CA ARG A 65 23.40 7.55 -1.23
C ARG A 65 23.90 6.13 -1.02
N LYS A 66 24.46 5.84 0.15
CA LYS A 66 24.99 4.50 0.44
C LYS A 66 23.88 3.43 0.47
N LEU A 67 22.75 3.78 1.05
CA LEU A 67 21.55 2.91 1.04
C LEU A 67 21.00 2.75 -0.37
N GLU A 68 20.92 3.84 -1.14
CA GLU A 68 20.43 3.80 -2.53
C GLU A 68 21.34 2.95 -3.42
N ASP A 69 22.66 3.13 -3.34
CA ASP A 69 23.64 2.35 -4.09
C ASP A 69 23.54 0.85 -3.75
N ALA A 70 23.40 0.52 -2.47
CA ALA A 70 23.24 -0.87 -2.05
C ALA A 70 21.94 -1.50 -2.56
N LEU A 71 20.84 -0.78 -2.52
CA LEU A 71 19.52 -1.27 -2.90
C LEU A 71 19.25 -1.20 -4.40
N SER A 72 20.02 -0.44 -5.16
CA SER A 72 19.89 -0.36 -6.62
C SER A 72 20.16 -1.69 -7.33
N ASN A 73 20.94 -2.58 -6.70
CA ASN A 73 21.25 -3.91 -7.20
C ASN A 73 20.23 -4.99 -6.79
N LEU A 74 19.17 -4.60 -6.07
CA LEU A 74 18.13 -5.52 -5.61
C LEU A 74 17.26 -5.96 -6.77
N GLU A 75 17.02 -7.27 -6.88
CA GLU A 75 16.19 -7.82 -7.94
C GLU A 75 14.74 -7.33 -7.83
N GLY A 76 14.14 -6.96 -8.95
CA GLY A 76 12.76 -6.48 -9.00
C GLY A 76 12.59 -4.99 -8.73
N VAL A 77 13.64 -4.23 -8.45
CA VAL A 77 13.57 -2.77 -8.33
C VAL A 77 13.27 -2.17 -9.71
N ASP A 78 12.31 -1.24 -9.73
CA ASP A 78 11.98 -0.40 -10.87
C ASP A 78 12.72 0.93 -10.77
N PHE A 79 12.45 1.68 -9.68
CA PHE A 79 13.18 2.91 -9.35
C PHE A 79 13.13 3.19 -7.85
N ILE A 80 14.10 3.99 -7.38
CA ILE A 80 14.20 4.43 -5.99
C ILE A 80 14.02 5.94 -5.94
N VAL A 81 13.19 6.42 -5.01
CA VAL A 81 13.04 7.83 -4.69
C VAL A 81 13.60 8.07 -3.30
N THR A 82 14.62 8.89 -3.23
CA THR A 82 15.31 9.21 -1.96
C THR A 82 14.95 10.61 -1.49
N LYS A 83 14.65 10.76 -0.20
CA LYS A 83 14.40 12.05 0.46
C LYS A 83 15.28 12.16 1.68
N SER A 84 16.21 13.11 1.63
CA SER A 84 17.06 13.48 2.76
C SER A 84 16.43 14.65 3.51
N LEU A 85 16.04 14.40 4.75
CA LEU A 85 15.38 15.34 5.64
C LEU A 85 16.33 15.67 6.81
N PRO A 86 16.12 16.78 7.55
CA PRO A 86 16.84 17.00 8.79
C PRO A 86 16.62 15.81 9.74
N ASN A 87 17.70 15.23 10.23
CA ASN A 87 17.74 14.07 11.14
C ASN A 87 17.21 12.74 10.56
N ALA A 88 16.87 12.63 9.28
CA ALA A 88 16.33 11.40 8.73
C ALA A 88 16.53 11.25 7.22
N SER A 89 16.75 9.99 6.79
CA SER A 89 16.69 9.54 5.40
C SER A 89 15.44 8.71 5.18
N VAL A 90 14.75 8.93 4.06
CA VAL A 90 13.60 8.14 3.63
C VAL A 90 13.81 7.69 2.20
N LEU A 91 13.92 6.38 2.00
CA LEU A 91 13.99 5.75 0.68
C LEU A 91 12.66 5.09 0.36
N ILE A 92 12.14 5.35 -0.82
CA ILE A 92 10.93 4.73 -1.36
C ILE A 92 11.37 3.88 -2.54
N VAL A 93 11.39 2.57 -2.33
CA VAL A 93 11.80 1.58 -3.33
C VAL A 93 10.54 1.08 -4.03
N ASN A 94 10.39 1.44 -5.30
CA ASN A 94 9.30 0.98 -6.14
C ASN A 94 9.74 -0.28 -6.86
N LEU A 95 8.93 -1.33 -6.76
CA LEU A 95 9.24 -2.63 -7.33
C LEU A 95 8.39 -2.87 -8.59
N LYS A 96 8.87 -3.73 -9.48
CA LYS A 96 8.11 -4.16 -10.67
C LYS A 96 6.89 -4.99 -10.27
N TYR A 97 5.87 -4.96 -11.10
CA TYR A 97 4.69 -5.79 -10.90
C TYR A 97 5.05 -7.28 -10.84
N GLY A 98 4.43 -8.00 -9.89
CA GLY A 98 4.64 -9.43 -9.71
C GLY A 98 5.89 -9.81 -8.89
N THR A 99 6.64 -8.82 -8.38
CA THR A 99 7.76 -9.08 -7.46
C THR A 99 7.23 -9.52 -6.09
N ASP A 100 7.82 -10.59 -5.53
CA ASP A 100 7.51 -11.04 -4.17
C ASP A 100 8.07 -10.04 -3.16
N LEU A 101 7.15 -9.33 -2.50
CA LEU A 101 7.48 -8.26 -1.56
C LEU A 101 8.19 -8.78 -0.31
N ASP A 102 7.79 -9.94 0.21
CA ASP A 102 8.35 -10.47 1.44
C ASP A 102 9.78 -11.00 1.22
N GLN A 103 10.03 -11.62 0.08
CA GLN A 103 11.38 -12.02 -0.31
C GLN A 103 12.26 -10.79 -0.58
N THR A 104 11.75 -9.81 -1.29
CA THR A 104 12.49 -8.57 -1.59
C THR A 104 12.86 -7.81 -0.32
N MET A 105 11.98 -7.77 0.69
CA MET A 105 12.30 -7.15 1.98
C MET A 105 13.43 -7.89 2.72
N GLN A 106 13.45 -9.22 2.69
CA GLN A 106 14.54 -10.01 3.29
C GLN A 106 15.87 -9.74 2.58
N ASP A 107 15.85 -9.67 1.26
CA ASP A 107 17.02 -9.36 0.47
C ASP A 107 17.51 -7.93 0.72
N ALA A 108 16.61 -6.95 0.76
CA ALA A 108 16.91 -5.57 1.11
C ALA A 108 17.57 -5.48 2.50
N GLN A 109 17.06 -6.22 3.49
CA GLN A 109 17.65 -6.25 4.82
C GLN A 109 19.09 -6.77 4.76
N ARG A 110 19.36 -7.83 4.00
CA ARG A 110 20.74 -8.36 3.84
C ARG A 110 21.67 -7.34 3.19
N TYR A 111 21.22 -6.62 2.17
CA TYR A 111 22.00 -5.55 1.54
C TYR A 111 22.32 -4.42 2.52
N ILE A 112 21.34 -3.98 3.32
CA ILE A 112 21.53 -2.95 4.34
C ILE A 112 22.50 -3.42 5.42
N ASP A 113 22.38 -4.66 5.89
CA ASP A 113 23.26 -5.22 6.92
C ASP A 113 24.71 -5.32 6.42
N ASN A 114 24.92 -5.60 5.14
CA ASN A 114 26.25 -5.68 4.54
C ASN A 114 26.97 -4.32 4.53
N ILE A 115 26.24 -3.22 4.31
CA ILE A 115 26.81 -1.87 4.28
C ILE A 115 26.80 -1.18 5.64
N ARG A 116 26.32 -1.85 6.71
CA ARG A 116 26.17 -1.22 8.02
C ARG A 116 27.49 -0.64 8.58
N ARG A 117 28.62 -1.23 8.22
CA ARG A 117 29.96 -0.74 8.62
C ARG A 117 30.39 0.54 7.91
N ASP A 118 29.79 0.82 6.77
CA ASP A 118 30.06 2.01 5.96
C ASP A 118 29.17 3.20 6.35
N LEU A 119 28.14 2.93 7.17
CA LEU A 119 27.23 3.94 7.69
C LEU A 119 27.77 4.54 9.01
N PRO A 120 27.43 5.79 9.34
CA PRO A 120 27.83 6.42 10.61
C PRO A 120 27.33 5.61 11.82
N GLU A 121 28.08 5.62 12.92
CA GLU A 121 27.74 4.90 14.14
C GLU A 121 26.50 5.46 14.84
N ASP A 122 26.26 6.78 14.70
CA ASP A 122 25.18 7.53 15.36
C ASP A 122 23.82 7.37 14.69
N ILE A 123 23.71 6.61 13.59
CA ILE A 123 22.41 6.38 12.94
C ILE A 123 21.56 5.37 13.71
N LEU A 124 20.28 5.62 13.72
CA LEU A 124 19.29 4.61 14.16
C LEU A 124 19.20 3.49 13.12
N SER A 125 18.90 2.28 13.60
CA SER A 125 18.72 1.15 12.68
C SER A 125 17.66 1.46 11.63
N PRO A 126 17.93 1.21 10.33
CA PRO A 126 16.94 1.37 9.28
C PRO A 126 15.69 0.53 9.58
N VAL A 127 14.52 1.15 9.44
CA VAL A 127 13.24 0.48 9.61
C VAL A 127 12.58 0.39 8.25
N MET A 128 12.25 -0.84 7.83
CA MET A 128 11.53 -1.10 6.58
C MET A 128 10.05 -1.31 6.84
N SER A 129 9.24 -0.77 5.97
CA SER A 129 7.79 -0.98 5.97
C SER A 129 7.28 -1.15 4.55
N LYS A 130 6.37 -2.10 4.35
CA LYS A 130 5.61 -2.21 3.11
C LYS A 130 4.48 -1.18 3.12
N VAL A 131 4.26 -0.58 1.97
CA VAL A 131 3.14 0.34 1.78
C VAL A 131 2.15 -0.32 0.84
N SER A 132 0.94 -0.49 1.31
CA SER A 132 -0.19 -0.93 0.50
C SER A 132 -1.10 0.25 0.22
N PRO A 133 -1.70 0.36 -0.98
CA PRO A 133 -2.77 1.32 -1.24
C PRO A 133 -3.93 1.20 -0.24
N ASN A 134 -4.12 0.00 0.32
CA ASN A 134 -5.14 -0.27 1.34
C ASN A 134 -4.80 0.33 2.72
N ASP A 135 -3.56 0.81 2.93
CA ASP A 135 -3.15 1.49 4.17
C ASP A 135 -3.52 2.98 4.18
N LEU A 136 -4.09 3.48 3.07
CA LEU A 136 -4.57 4.86 3.02
C LEU A 136 -5.77 5.02 3.96
N PRO A 137 -5.77 6.05 4.83
CA PRO A 137 -6.90 6.30 5.70
C PRO A 137 -8.14 6.65 4.87
N ILE A 138 -9.19 5.84 4.99
CA ILE A 138 -10.47 6.09 4.32
C ILE A 138 -11.26 7.25 4.96
N MET A 139 -10.91 7.61 6.20
CA MET A 139 -11.54 8.71 6.92
C MET A 139 -10.55 9.35 7.91
N GLN A 140 -10.54 10.66 7.95
CA GLN A 140 -9.84 11.43 8.98
C GLN A 140 -10.85 12.20 9.83
N ILE A 141 -10.82 11.98 11.15
CA ILE A 141 -11.72 12.64 12.09
C ILE A 141 -10.89 13.61 12.95
N SER A 142 -11.21 14.89 12.89
CA SER A 142 -10.64 15.90 13.78
C SER A 142 -11.61 16.18 14.92
N ALA A 143 -11.14 16.09 16.15
CA ALA A 143 -11.93 16.37 17.32
C ALA A 143 -11.24 17.45 18.19
N THR A 144 -12.03 18.36 18.74
CA THR A 144 -11.55 19.41 19.65
C THR A 144 -12.31 19.33 20.97
N SER A 145 -11.65 19.65 22.07
CA SER A 145 -12.26 19.63 23.40
C SER A 145 -11.68 20.73 24.26
N LYS A 146 -12.43 21.10 25.30
CA LYS A 146 -11.98 22.01 26.38
C LYS A 146 -11.28 21.27 27.53
N LEU A 147 -11.18 19.94 27.46
CA LEU A 147 -10.51 19.09 28.45
C LEU A 147 -8.98 19.22 28.32
N SER A 148 -8.26 18.78 29.35
CA SER A 148 -6.80 18.65 29.24
C SER A 148 -6.42 17.60 28.18
N SER A 149 -5.25 17.74 27.58
CA SER A 149 -4.80 16.81 26.51
C SER A 149 -4.82 15.34 26.94
N THR A 150 -4.48 15.06 28.21
CA THR A 150 -4.43 13.70 28.74
C THR A 150 -5.85 13.13 28.93
N GLU A 151 -6.75 13.89 29.51
CA GLU A 151 -8.15 13.48 29.72
C GLU A 151 -8.88 13.31 28.39
N PHE A 152 -8.61 14.20 27.45
CA PHE A 152 -9.17 14.10 26.09
C PHE A 152 -8.70 12.83 25.39
N TYR A 153 -7.39 12.55 25.44
CA TYR A 153 -6.82 11.33 24.83
C TYR A 153 -7.43 10.06 25.45
N GLN A 154 -7.53 10.00 26.79
CA GLN A 154 -8.14 8.84 27.47
C GLN A 154 -9.60 8.66 27.05
N LYS A 155 -10.37 9.73 27.02
CA LYS A 155 -11.78 9.68 26.64
C LYS A 155 -11.96 9.25 25.17
N MET A 156 -11.11 9.71 24.27
CA MET A 156 -11.12 9.29 22.88
C MET A 156 -10.77 7.81 22.72
N LYS A 157 -9.77 7.33 23.49
CA LYS A 157 -9.32 5.95 23.44
C LYS A 157 -10.32 4.96 24.06
N ASP A 158 -10.92 5.34 25.19
CA ASP A 158 -11.73 4.41 25.99
C ASP A 158 -13.21 4.42 25.57
N ASP A 159 -13.72 5.59 25.19
CA ASP A 159 -15.15 5.75 24.85
C ASP A 159 -15.41 5.77 23.34
N PHE A 160 -14.62 6.51 22.57
CA PHE A 160 -14.93 6.81 21.17
C PHE A 160 -14.36 5.77 20.19
N LEU A 161 -13.11 5.38 20.39
CA LEU A 161 -12.44 4.43 19.49
C LEU A 161 -13.15 3.06 19.41
N PRO A 162 -13.60 2.46 20.55
CA PRO A 162 -14.32 1.19 20.52
C PRO A 162 -15.65 1.26 19.78
N GLN A 163 -16.34 2.40 19.84
CA GLN A 163 -17.62 2.57 19.14
C GLN A 163 -17.43 2.60 17.62
N ILE A 164 -16.35 3.21 17.14
CA ILE A 164 -16.04 3.24 15.71
C ILE A 164 -15.61 1.85 15.22
N GLN A 165 -14.77 1.15 15.99
CA GLN A 165 -14.30 -0.20 15.63
C GLN A 165 -15.41 -1.26 15.59
N GLN A 166 -16.56 -1.01 16.23
CA GLN A 166 -17.73 -1.89 16.19
C GLN A 166 -18.61 -1.67 14.96
N LEU A 167 -18.39 -0.62 14.20
CA LEU A 167 -19.14 -0.37 12.97
C LEU A 167 -18.78 -1.42 11.91
N LYS A 168 -19.82 -1.97 11.28
CA LYS A 168 -19.64 -3.00 10.25
C LYS A 168 -19.00 -2.38 9.01
N GLY A 169 -17.78 -2.79 8.69
CA GLY A 169 -17.03 -2.29 7.53
C GLY A 169 -15.83 -1.38 7.87
N VAL A 170 -15.49 -1.23 9.16
CA VAL A 170 -14.28 -0.58 9.65
C VAL A 170 -13.30 -1.62 10.15
#